data_9e43c43c255c6ed89debdd03866fc438
#
_entry.id   9e43c43c255c6ed89debdd03866fc438
#
_cell.length_a   1.000
_cell.length_b   1.000
_cell.length_c   1.000
_cell.angle_alpha   90.00
_cell.angle_beta   90.00
_cell.angle_gamma   90.00
#
_symmetry.space_group_name_H-M   'P 1'
#
loop_
_entity.id
_entity.type
_entity.pdbx_description
1 polymer ?
#
loop_
_entity_poly.entity_id
_entity_poly.type
_entity_poly.pdbx_seq_one_letter_code
_entity_poly.pdbx_strand_id
1 'polypeptide(L)'
;AIFPEGTTSDGRGVLPFHANLLQAALATDSPALPLGIAYRPAGASPEALQRHDAPVYVGDDTLIASLWRVLTATDLCAHLHWGEPQRADGRDRRTWAGDLRGAVATLAGLPPPNV
;
A
#
# COMPACT_ATOMS: atom_id res chain seq x y z
N ALA A 1 12.89 -0.06 2.19
CA ALA A 1 11.43 -0.23 2.02
C ALA A 1 11.14 -1.56 1.34
N ILE A 2 9.98 -2.16 1.67
CA ILE A 2 9.47 -3.36 1.01
C ILE A 2 8.05 -3.10 0.53
N PHE A 3 7.67 -3.74 -0.57
CA PHE A 3 6.30 -3.77 -1.10
C PHE A 3 5.75 -5.19 -0.93
N PRO A 4 5.14 -5.48 0.23
CA PRO A 4 4.87 -6.86 0.62
C PRO A 4 3.73 -7.53 -0.14
N GLU A 5 2.98 -6.80 -0.95
CA GLU A 5 1.99 -7.38 -1.88
C GLU A 5 2.64 -8.16 -3.04
N GLY A 6 3.90 -7.83 -3.39
CA GLY A 6 4.66 -8.52 -4.43
C GLY A 6 4.15 -8.35 -5.86
N THR A 7 3.05 -7.65 -6.05
CA THR A 7 2.44 -7.36 -7.35
C THR A 7 1.61 -6.08 -7.29
N THR A 8 1.08 -5.67 -8.43
CA THR A 8 0.16 -4.54 -8.56
C THR A 8 -1.29 -5.02 -8.57
N SER A 9 -2.21 -4.13 -8.21
CA SER A 9 -3.66 -4.38 -8.23
C SER A 9 -4.40 -3.17 -8.81
N ASP A 10 -5.72 -3.27 -8.85
CA ASP A 10 -6.60 -2.14 -9.22
C ASP A 10 -6.62 -1.03 -8.14
N GLY A 11 -5.89 -1.22 -7.04
CA GLY A 11 -5.79 -0.27 -5.95
C GLY A 11 -7.08 -0.05 -5.14
N ARG A 12 -8.09 -0.91 -5.27
CA ARG A 12 -9.34 -0.84 -4.50
C ARG A 12 -9.25 -1.52 -3.14
N GLY A 13 -8.16 -2.19 -2.90
CA GLY A 13 -7.85 -2.87 -1.64
C GLY A 13 -6.37 -3.18 -1.56
N VAL A 14 -5.93 -3.63 -0.40
CA VAL A 14 -4.56 -4.10 -0.18
C VAL A 14 -4.54 -5.61 -0.32
N LEU A 15 -3.68 -6.12 -1.20
CA LEU A 15 -3.51 -7.56 -1.40
C LEU A 15 -2.87 -8.22 -0.16
N PRO A 16 -2.98 -9.55 -0.02
CA PRO A 16 -2.30 -10.26 1.05
C PRO A 16 -0.79 -10.00 1.05
N PHE A 17 -0.23 -9.72 2.22
CA PHE A 17 1.20 -9.52 2.37
C PHE A 17 1.94 -10.85 2.38
N HIS A 18 3.02 -10.94 1.63
CA HIS A 18 3.94 -12.07 1.67
C HIS A 18 4.70 -12.09 3.00
N ALA A 19 4.22 -12.87 3.97
CA ALA A 19 4.75 -12.94 5.33
C ALA A 19 6.26 -13.26 5.38
N ASN A 20 6.80 -13.94 4.38
CA ASN A 20 8.23 -14.25 4.29
C ASN A 20 9.11 -13.00 4.22
N LEU A 21 8.60 -11.90 3.68
CA LEU A 21 9.34 -10.63 3.59
C LEU A 21 9.55 -9.98 4.96
N LEU A 22 8.76 -10.35 5.97
CA LEU A 22 8.91 -9.87 7.34
C LEU A 22 9.89 -10.71 8.18
N GLN A 23 10.41 -11.81 7.61
CA GLN A 23 11.28 -12.74 8.36
C GLN A 23 12.55 -12.05 8.90
N ALA A 24 13.15 -11.16 8.11
CA ALA A 24 14.34 -10.43 8.54
C ALA A 24 14.04 -9.48 9.71
N ALA A 25 12.93 -8.76 9.65
CA ALA A 25 12.51 -7.86 10.72
C ALA A 25 12.18 -8.66 12.00
N LEU A 26 11.54 -9.82 11.84
CA LEU A 26 11.19 -10.71 12.96
C LEU A 26 12.46 -11.28 13.63
N ALA A 27 13.44 -11.73 12.82
CA ALA A 27 14.68 -12.31 13.33
C ALA A 27 15.58 -11.29 14.07
N THR A 28 15.47 -10.01 13.72
CA THR A 28 16.26 -8.92 14.32
C THR A 28 15.47 -8.09 15.33
N ASP A 29 14.23 -8.46 15.61
CA ASP A 29 13.27 -7.68 16.41
C ASP A 29 13.18 -6.21 15.97
N SER A 30 13.30 -5.97 14.66
CA SER A 30 13.22 -4.63 14.08
C SER A 30 11.77 -4.20 13.91
N PRO A 31 11.44 -2.92 14.19
CA PRO A 31 10.10 -2.43 13.94
C PRO A 31 9.82 -2.31 12.43
N ALA A 32 8.57 -2.56 12.03
CA ALA A 32 8.05 -2.24 10.72
C ALA A 32 7.22 -0.95 10.81
N LEU A 33 7.48 -0.03 9.90
CA LEU A 33 6.74 1.22 9.78
C LEU A 33 5.76 1.11 8.61
N PRO A 34 4.44 0.98 8.86
CA PRO A 34 3.46 0.90 7.80
C PRO A 34 3.32 2.26 7.10
N LEU A 35 3.25 2.22 5.76
CA LEU A 35 3.07 3.39 4.92
C LEU A 35 1.91 3.14 3.96
N GLY A 36 0.85 3.92 4.08
CA GLY A 36 -0.24 3.95 3.12
C GLY A 36 0.03 4.95 2.00
N ILE A 37 -0.22 4.56 0.76
CA ILE A 37 -0.11 5.42 -0.42
C ILE A 37 -1.49 5.52 -1.06
N ALA A 38 -1.98 6.75 -1.26
CA ALA A 38 -3.22 7.02 -1.96
C ALA A 38 -2.98 8.02 -3.09
N TYR A 39 -3.46 7.71 -4.28
CA TYR A 39 -3.40 8.62 -5.43
C TYR A 39 -4.74 9.33 -5.59
N ARG A 40 -4.72 10.65 -5.66
CA ARG A 40 -5.91 11.49 -5.68
C ARG A 40 -5.74 12.64 -6.68
N PRO A 41 -6.84 13.28 -7.11
CA PRO A 41 -6.75 14.54 -7.83
C PRO A 41 -6.03 15.61 -7.01
N ALA A 42 -5.24 16.45 -7.67
CA ALA A 42 -4.57 17.56 -7.02
C ALA A 42 -5.61 18.51 -6.38
N GLY A 43 -5.36 18.92 -5.13
CA GLY A 43 -6.29 19.75 -4.35
C GLY A 43 -7.42 18.98 -3.65
N ALA A 44 -7.53 17.68 -3.85
CA ALA A 44 -8.43 16.87 -3.04
C ALA A 44 -7.95 16.84 -1.58
N SER A 45 -8.91 16.85 -0.61
CA SER A 45 -8.55 16.72 0.80
C SER A 45 -7.97 15.34 1.09
N PRO A 46 -7.13 15.19 2.13
CA PRO A 46 -6.58 13.90 2.52
C PRO A 46 -7.64 12.84 2.82
N GLU A 47 -8.83 13.25 3.27
CA GLU A 47 -9.95 12.37 3.58
C GLU A 47 -10.87 12.11 2.37
N ALA A 48 -10.62 12.76 1.23
CA ALA A 48 -11.46 12.59 0.05
C ALA A 48 -11.41 11.14 -0.43
N LEU A 49 -12.56 10.55 -0.70
CA LEU A 49 -12.68 9.20 -1.24
C LEU A 49 -12.36 9.14 -2.75
N GLN A 50 -12.22 10.31 -3.39
CA GLN A 50 -11.88 10.37 -4.81
C GLN A 50 -10.48 9.80 -5.04
N ARG A 51 -10.39 8.94 -6.05
CA ARG A 51 -9.14 8.28 -6.45
C ARG A 51 -8.75 8.73 -7.84
N HIS A 52 -7.45 8.73 -8.11
CA HIS A 52 -6.92 8.96 -9.44
C HIS A 52 -6.47 7.63 -10.05
N ASP A 53 -7.03 7.28 -11.22
CA ASP A 53 -6.80 5.97 -11.83
C ASP A 53 -5.55 5.91 -12.72
N ALA A 54 -4.86 7.03 -12.97
CA ALA A 54 -3.65 7.05 -13.81
C ALA A 54 -2.56 6.07 -13.34
N PRO A 55 -2.29 5.89 -12.03
CA PRO A 55 -1.28 4.94 -11.56
C PRO A 55 -1.72 3.48 -11.55
N VAL A 56 -2.98 3.17 -11.88
CA VAL A 56 -3.47 1.78 -11.90
C VAL A 56 -2.75 1.02 -13.01
N TYR A 57 -2.14 -0.10 -12.64
CA TYR A 57 -1.39 -0.97 -13.54
C TYR A 57 -1.86 -2.42 -13.34
N VAL A 58 -2.69 -2.92 -14.23
CA VAL A 58 -3.32 -4.25 -14.12
C VAL A 58 -3.53 -4.88 -15.49
N GLY A 59 -3.61 -6.21 -15.51
CA GLY A 59 -3.96 -6.99 -16.69
C GLY A 59 -2.95 -6.84 -17.83
N ASP A 60 -3.46 -6.55 -19.02
CA ASP A 60 -2.66 -6.44 -20.25
C ASP A 60 -2.04 -5.05 -20.46
N ASP A 61 -2.08 -4.17 -19.48
CA ASP A 61 -1.43 -2.87 -19.55
C ASP A 61 0.08 -3.05 -19.82
N THR A 62 0.59 -2.33 -20.81
CA THR A 62 2.04 -2.27 -21.01
C THR A 62 2.67 -1.26 -20.07
N LEU A 63 3.89 -1.54 -19.60
CA LEU A 63 4.64 -0.62 -18.74
C LEU A 63 4.76 0.78 -19.37
N ILE A 64 5.01 0.85 -20.69
CA ILE A 64 5.16 2.11 -21.41
C ILE A 64 3.85 2.91 -21.40
N ALA A 65 2.72 2.26 -21.70
CA ALA A 65 1.41 2.93 -21.68
C ALA A 65 1.03 3.42 -20.27
N SER A 66 1.30 2.61 -19.24
CA SER A 66 1.07 2.99 -17.86
C SER A 66 1.94 4.18 -17.44
N LEU A 67 3.23 4.13 -17.74
CA LEU A 67 4.15 5.22 -17.46
C LEU A 67 3.74 6.52 -18.17
N TRP A 68 3.36 6.42 -19.44
CA TRP A 68 2.88 7.58 -20.21
C TRP A 68 1.63 8.21 -19.61
N ARG A 69 0.68 7.37 -19.18
CA ARG A 69 -0.54 7.81 -18.49
C ARG A 69 -0.25 8.59 -17.21
N VAL A 70 0.71 8.11 -16.40
CA VAL A 70 1.14 8.81 -15.18
C VAL A 70 1.86 10.12 -15.50
N LEU A 71 2.78 10.12 -16.49
CA LEU A 71 3.57 11.30 -16.85
C LEU A 71 2.72 12.41 -17.47
N THR A 72 1.61 12.06 -18.14
CA THR A 72 0.70 13.03 -18.78
C THR A 72 -0.46 13.44 -17.89
N ALA A 73 -0.62 12.81 -16.70
CA ALA A 73 -1.64 13.22 -15.75
C ALA A 73 -1.35 14.61 -15.19
N THR A 74 -2.32 15.52 -15.32
CA THR A 74 -2.15 16.95 -14.95
C THR A 74 -2.57 17.28 -13.53
N ASP A 75 -3.34 16.37 -12.89
CA ASP A 75 -3.95 16.58 -11.58
C ASP A 75 -3.67 15.43 -10.61
N LEU A 76 -2.61 14.66 -10.85
CA LEU A 76 -2.24 13.52 -10.00
C LEU A 76 -1.43 13.97 -8.77
N CYS A 77 -1.88 13.57 -7.59
CA CYS A 77 -1.16 13.77 -6.33
C CYS A 77 -1.05 12.45 -5.57
N ALA A 78 0.15 12.13 -5.09
CA ALA A 78 0.38 11.00 -4.20
C ALA A 78 0.36 11.47 -2.74
N HIS A 79 -0.54 10.91 -1.95
CA HIS A 79 -0.64 11.15 -0.51
C HIS A 79 0.03 10.00 0.23
N LEU A 80 1.01 10.32 1.05
CA LEU A 80 1.76 9.37 1.87
C LEU A 80 1.31 9.51 3.32
N HIS A 81 0.80 8.43 3.89
CA HIS A 81 0.32 8.39 5.27
C HIS A 81 1.18 7.41 6.07
N TRP A 82 1.95 7.95 7.01
CA TRP A 82 2.81 7.19 7.90
C TRP A 82 2.03 6.70 9.11
N GLY A 83 2.14 5.41 9.41
CA GLY A 83 1.59 4.84 10.64
C GLY A 83 2.64 4.79 11.75
N GLU A 84 2.24 4.24 12.89
CA GLU A 84 3.14 4.02 14.02
C GLU A 84 4.04 2.79 13.77
N PRO A 85 5.32 2.83 14.18
CA PRO A 85 6.19 1.67 14.13
C PRO A 85 5.62 0.52 14.94
N GLN A 86 5.58 -0.66 14.37
CA GLN A 86 5.07 -1.87 15.01
C GLN A 86 6.17 -2.92 15.10
N ARG A 87 6.30 -3.55 16.28
CA ARG A 87 7.13 -4.73 16.48
C ARG A 87 6.26 -5.99 16.39
N ALA A 88 6.90 -7.12 16.21
CA ALA A 88 6.19 -8.40 16.17
C ALA A 88 5.53 -8.73 17.52
N ASP A 89 6.16 -8.38 18.64
CA ASP A 89 5.64 -8.55 20.01
C ASP A 89 5.14 -9.98 20.27
N GLY A 90 5.92 -10.98 19.86
CA GLY A 90 5.58 -12.39 20.00
C GLY A 90 4.60 -12.95 18.95
N ARG A 91 4.09 -12.13 18.04
CA ARG A 91 3.26 -12.60 16.92
C ARG A 91 4.11 -13.40 15.93
N ASP A 92 3.52 -14.42 15.35
CA ASP A 92 4.11 -15.07 14.18
C ASP A 92 4.05 -14.17 12.95
N ARG A 93 4.85 -14.49 11.94
CA ARG A 93 4.98 -13.67 10.73
C ARG A 93 3.67 -13.49 9.94
N ARG A 94 2.75 -14.45 10.00
CA ARG A 94 1.47 -14.38 9.27
C ARG A 94 0.51 -13.42 9.95
N THR A 95 0.38 -13.57 11.27
CA THR A 95 -0.43 -12.68 12.09
C THR A 95 0.07 -11.25 11.98
N TRP A 96 1.37 -11.04 12.12
CA TRP A 96 1.95 -9.70 11.99
C TRP A 96 1.78 -9.10 10.60
N ALA A 97 1.93 -9.91 9.52
CA ALA A 97 1.66 -9.47 8.16
C ALA A 97 0.19 -9.05 7.96
N GLY A 98 -0.75 -9.76 8.57
CA GLY A 98 -2.17 -9.42 8.57
C GLY A 98 -2.45 -8.08 9.26
N ASP A 99 -1.85 -7.85 10.42
CA ASP A 99 -1.99 -6.60 11.18
C ASP A 99 -1.41 -5.41 10.41
N LEU A 100 -0.21 -5.57 9.84
CA LEU A 100 0.42 -4.54 9.01
C LEU A 100 -0.41 -4.24 7.75
N ARG A 101 -0.98 -5.27 7.12
CA ARG A 101 -1.89 -5.10 5.98
C ARG A 101 -3.11 -4.27 6.36
N GLY A 102 -3.74 -4.56 7.49
CA GLY A 102 -4.87 -3.79 8.03
C GLY A 102 -4.50 -2.33 8.30
N ALA A 103 -3.34 -2.11 8.90
CA ALA A 103 -2.83 -0.76 9.15
C ALA A 103 -2.61 0.02 7.85
N VAL A 104 -1.98 -0.59 6.84
CA VAL A 104 -1.76 0.04 5.52
C VAL A 104 -3.08 0.35 4.82
N ALA A 105 -4.06 -0.56 4.86
CA ALA A 105 -5.38 -0.32 4.29
C ALA A 105 -6.05 0.91 4.93
N THR A 106 -6.04 0.99 6.24
CA THR A 106 -6.59 2.14 6.99
C THR A 106 -5.88 3.45 6.60
N LEU A 107 -4.54 3.44 6.57
CA LEU A 107 -3.74 4.62 6.20
C LEU A 107 -3.98 5.07 4.74
N ALA A 108 -4.23 4.13 3.84
CA ALA A 108 -4.55 4.44 2.45
C ALA A 108 -6.02 4.85 2.23
N GLY A 109 -6.85 4.81 3.26
CA GLY A 109 -8.29 5.08 3.15
C GLY A 109 -9.05 4.00 2.38
N LEU A 110 -8.55 2.75 2.45
CA LEU A 110 -9.14 1.59 1.79
C LEU A 110 -9.98 0.77 2.77
N PRO A 111 -10.95 -0.02 2.29
CA PRO A 111 -11.72 -0.90 3.16
C PRO A 111 -10.77 -1.89 3.87
N PRO A 112 -11.15 -2.31 5.09
CA PRO A 112 -10.36 -3.32 5.79
C PRO A 112 -10.28 -4.59 4.94
N PRO A 113 -9.12 -5.25 4.91
CA PRO A 113 -8.98 -6.49 4.15
C PRO A 113 -9.92 -7.55 4.71
N ASN A 114 -10.63 -8.22 3.82
CA ASN A 114 -11.42 -9.39 4.19
C ASN A 114 -10.50 -10.44 4.83
N VAL A 115 -10.97 -10.96 5.91
CA VAL A 115 -10.26 -12.01 6.66
C VAL A 115 -10.22 -13.31 5.86
#